data_18426b6930cdd7359735a23126101254
#
_entry.id   18426b6930cdd7359735a23126101254
#
_cell.length_a   1.000
_cell.length_b   1.000
_cell.length_c   1.000
_cell.angle_alpha   90.00
_cell.angle_beta   90.00
_cell.angle_gamma   90.00
#
_symmetry.space_group_name_H-M   'P 1'
#
loop_
_entity.id
_entity.type
_entity.pdbx_description
1 polymer ?
#
loop_
_entity_poly.entity_id
_entity_poly.type
_entity_poly.pdbx_seq_one_letter_code
_entity_poly.pdbx_strand_id
1 'polypeptide(L)'
;MDRRSFLKNMLWLVAGVTFLPVLGSKQIAEAAWNAASEGNGIDPLLNIPIKETYLQFTELENRRTTDTIIVHHIGNTNSDVSAAQVHEWHLNNGWSGIGYHFVIRKDGTIERGRPMNMEGAHCYQHNWHTVGINIVGEFSQHEPTEAQMESAATLMAALCRYYRLTPSRKTIKGHREFNATECPGDNLYYRLTELVDRTKQQFM
;
A
#
# COMPACT_ATOMS: atom_id res chain seq x y z
N MET A 1 8.35 40.62 -50.65
CA MET A 1 7.85 40.26 -49.30
C MET A 1 8.96 40.50 -48.30
N ASP A 2 8.71 41.41 -47.37
CA ASP A 2 9.69 41.81 -46.38
C ASP A 2 9.86 40.73 -45.30
N ARG A 3 11.09 40.56 -44.84
CA ARG A 3 11.45 39.58 -43.77
C ARG A 3 10.60 39.75 -42.50
N ARG A 4 10.13 40.97 -42.23
CA ARG A 4 9.24 41.24 -41.08
C ARG A 4 7.84 40.70 -41.25
N SER A 5 7.30 40.62 -42.47
CA SER A 5 5.99 40.03 -42.78
C SER A 5 6.01 38.53 -42.71
N PHE A 6 7.15 37.90 -43.07
CA PHE A 6 7.32 36.48 -42.94
C PHE A 6 7.35 36.01 -41.50
N LEU A 7 8.05 36.74 -40.63
CA LEU A 7 8.10 36.41 -39.21
C LEU A 7 6.74 36.65 -38.52
N LYS A 8 5.95 37.65 -38.92
CA LYS A 8 4.61 37.89 -38.37
C LYS A 8 3.63 36.75 -38.75
N ASN A 9 3.71 36.24 -39.98
CA ASN A 9 2.86 35.14 -40.43
C ASN A 9 3.27 33.80 -39.83
N MET A 10 4.54 33.63 -39.47
CA MET A 10 5.00 32.43 -38.76
C MET A 10 4.57 32.39 -37.27
N LEU A 11 4.36 33.57 -36.66
CA LEU A 11 3.87 33.64 -35.27
C LEU A 11 2.38 33.25 -35.10
N TRP A 12 1.58 33.29 -36.19
CA TRP A 12 0.16 32.93 -36.14
C TRP A 12 -0.12 31.46 -36.43
N LEU A 13 0.84 30.70 -36.94
CA LEU A 13 0.71 29.25 -37.18
C LEU A 13 1.13 28.41 -35.96
N VAL A 14 1.69 29.03 -34.92
CA VAL A 14 2.10 28.35 -33.65
C VAL A 14 1.07 28.55 -32.52
N ALA A 15 0.01 29.34 -32.76
CA ALA A 15 -1.01 29.65 -31.75
C ALA A 15 -2.04 28.52 -31.51
N GLY A 16 -1.79 27.30 -31.95
CA GLY A 16 -2.67 26.14 -31.73
C GLY A 16 -1.98 24.93 -31.09
N VAL A 17 -0.67 24.98 -30.89
CA VAL A 17 0.03 23.93 -30.13
C VAL A 17 0.18 24.45 -28.70
N THR A 18 -0.72 24.08 -27.83
CA THR A 18 -0.48 24.16 -26.39
C THR A 18 0.75 23.32 -26.12
N PHE A 19 1.89 23.94 -25.85
CA PHE A 19 3.03 23.27 -25.24
C PHE A 19 2.56 22.80 -23.87
N LEU A 20 2.07 21.56 -23.78
CA LEU A 20 2.01 20.89 -22.51
C LEU A 20 3.47 20.77 -22.04
N PRO A 21 3.81 21.27 -20.87
CA PRO A 21 5.16 21.09 -20.33
C PRO A 21 5.43 19.58 -20.32
N VAL A 22 6.58 19.18 -20.89
CA VAL A 22 7.06 17.79 -20.75
C VAL A 22 7.38 17.64 -19.25
N LEU A 23 6.40 17.17 -18.52
CA LEU A 23 6.57 16.87 -17.10
C LEU A 23 7.63 15.77 -17.00
N GLY A 24 8.63 15.98 -16.16
CA GLY A 24 9.58 14.93 -15.82
C GLY A 24 8.86 13.71 -15.26
N SER A 25 9.47 12.54 -15.33
CA SER A 25 8.87 11.28 -14.85
C SER A 25 8.30 11.38 -13.42
N LYS A 26 8.93 12.16 -12.57
CA LYS A 26 8.47 12.46 -11.20
C LYS A 26 7.18 13.29 -11.19
N GLN A 27 7.10 14.34 -12.02
CA GLN A 27 5.92 15.20 -12.11
C GLN A 27 4.72 14.48 -12.78
N ILE A 28 4.98 13.59 -13.73
CA ILE A 28 3.93 12.71 -14.31
C ILE A 28 3.41 11.75 -13.26
N ALA A 29 4.29 11.15 -12.45
CA ALA A 29 3.90 10.28 -11.36
C ALA A 29 3.10 11.02 -10.28
N GLU A 30 3.51 12.24 -9.89
CA GLU A 30 2.79 13.11 -8.96
C GLU A 30 1.43 13.57 -9.51
N ALA A 31 1.35 13.91 -10.81
CA ALA A 31 0.09 14.31 -11.44
C ALA A 31 -0.89 13.13 -11.58
N ALA A 32 -0.40 11.95 -11.95
CA ALA A 32 -1.20 10.72 -12.00
C ALA A 32 -1.66 10.29 -10.59
N TRP A 33 -0.79 10.47 -9.60
CA TRP A 33 -1.06 10.24 -8.20
C TRP A 33 -2.14 11.20 -7.65
N ASN A 34 -2.03 12.51 -7.94
CA ASN A 34 -3.02 13.49 -7.53
C ASN A 34 -4.36 13.29 -8.22
N ALA A 35 -4.38 12.93 -9.51
CA ALA A 35 -5.62 12.61 -10.24
C ALA A 35 -6.31 11.34 -9.69
N ALA A 36 -5.53 10.34 -9.26
CA ALA A 36 -6.07 9.14 -8.61
C ALA A 36 -6.63 9.45 -7.22
N SER A 37 -6.07 10.44 -6.51
CA SER A 37 -6.52 10.84 -5.17
C SER A 37 -7.77 11.75 -5.19
N GLU A 38 -8.02 12.46 -6.30
CA GLU A 38 -9.24 13.27 -6.49
C GLU A 38 -10.46 12.45 -6.96
N GLY A 39 -10.24 11.21 -7.45
CA GLY A 39 -11.29 10.28 -7.89
C GLY A 39 -11.56 9.20 -6.85
N ASN A 40 -12.62 9.28 -6.11
CA ASN A 40 -13.24 8.27 -5.20
C ASN A 40 -12.31 7.34 -4.40
N GLY A 41 -11.02 7.62 -4.27
CA GLY A 41 -10.07 6.81 -3.50
C GLY A 41 -9.82 5.39 -4.02
N ILE A 42 -10.23 5.06 -5.25
CA ILE A 42 -9.98 3.74 -5.85
C ILE A 42 -8.55 3.67 -6.37
N ASP A 43 -7.76 2.75 -5.82
CA ASP A 43 -6.40 2.50 -6.31
C ASP A 43 -6.42 1.92 -7.73
N PRO A 44 -5.70 2.55 -8.69
CA PRO A 44 -5.77 2.14 -10.09
C PRO A 44 -5.13 0.78 -10.38
N LEU A 45 -4.23 0.28 -9.53
CA LEU A 45 -3.57 -1.02 -9.69
C LEU A 45 -4.37 -2.14 -9.03
N LEU A 46 -4.98 -1.87 -7.88
CA LEU A 46 -5.70 -2.87 -7.09
C LEU A 46 -7.21 -2.82 -7.30
N ASN A 47 -7.73 -1.73 -7.86
CA ASN A 47 -9.17 -1.49 -8.09
C ASN A 47 -10.02 -1.63 -6.81
N ILE A 48 -9.50 -1.14 -5.69
CA ILE A 48 -10.18 -1.07 -4.39
C ILE A 48 -9.95 0.30 -3.75
N PRO A 49 -10.81 0.74 -2.80
CA PRO A 49 -10.59 1.98 -2.06
C PRO A 49 -9.33 1.89 -1.21
N ILE A 50 -8.38 2.81 -1.44
CA ILE A 50 -7.19 2.97 -0.60
C ILE A 50 -6.99 4.45 -0.34
N LYS A 51 -6.89 4.80 0.94
CA LYS A 51 -6.54 6.15 1.35
C LYS A 51 -5.03 6.35 1.22
N GLU A 52 -4.64 7.23 0.31
CA GLU A 52 -3.24 7.59 0.12
C GLU A 52 -2.75 8.50 1.25
N THR A 53 -1.49 8.33 1.64
CA THR A 53 -0.93 8.98 2.84
C THR A 53 0.23 9.93 2.56
N TYR A 54 0.79 9.90 1.35
CA TYR A 54 1.88 10.76 0.88
C TYR A 54 3.11 10.80 1.82
N LEU A 55 3.41 9.68 2.49
CA LEU A 55 4.51 9.57 3.44
C LEU A 55 5.87 9.73 2.74
N GLN A 56 6.80 10.40 3.40
CA GLN A 56 8.14 10.65 2.88
C GLN A 56 9.14 9.65 3.48
N PHE A 57 9.85 8.95 2.63
CA PHE A 57 10.85 7.94 3.01
C PHE A 57 12.26 8.46 2.74
N THR A 58 13.22 8.11 3.58
CA THR A 58 14.62 8.49 3.37
C THR A 58 15.29 7.65 2.30
N GLU A 59 15.17 6.33 2.38
CA GLU A 59 15.77 5.39 1.44
C GLU A 59 14.92 4.12 1.35
N LEU A 60 14.68 3.62 0.15
CA LEU A 60 13.91 2.41 -0.10
C LEU A 60 14.60 1.56 -1.17
N GLU A 61 14.59 0.24 -0.99
CA GLU A 61 15.06 -0.73 -1.97
C GLU A 61 13.89 -1.31 -2.77
N ASN A 62 14.12 -1.61 -4.06
CA ASN A 62 13.12 -2.26 -4.90
C ASN A 62 12.94 -3.72 -4.49
N ARG A 63 11.68 -4.15 -4.27
CA ARG A 63 11.38 -5.57 -4.04
C ARG A 63 11.49 -6.35 -5.36
N ARG A 64 12.21 -7.46 -5.33
CA ARG A 64 12.56 -8.25 -6.52
C ARG A 64 11.42 -9.17 -6.98
N THR A 65 10.66 -9.70 -6.03
CA THR A 65 9.55 -10.64 -6.26
C THR A 65 8.51 -10.50 -5.16
N THR A 66 7.33 -11.07 -5.38
CA THR A 66 6.32 -11.18 -4.33
C THR A 66 5.65 -12.55 -4.43
N ASP A 67 5.77 -13.35 -3.40
CA ASP A 67 5.18 -14.68 -3.31
C ASP A 67 4.33 -14.88 -2.05
N THR A 68 4.42 -13.96 -1.09
CA THR A 68 3.75 -14.09 0.19
C THR A 68 3.22 -12.74 0.70
N ILE A 69 2.03 -12.77 1.29
CA ILE A 69 1.43 -11.67 2.06
C ILE A 69 1.56 -12.02 3.54
N ILE A 70 2.16 -11.11 4.32
CA ILE A 70 2.33 -11.31 5.76
C ILE A 70 1.39 -10.38 6.52
N VAL A 71 0.60 -10.97 7.41
CA VAL A 71 -0.34 -10.29 8.29
C VAL A 71 0.33 -9.97 9.61
N HIS A 72 0.21 -8.71 10.01
CA HIS A 72 0.70 -8.19 11.27
C HIS A 72 -0.42 -7.52 12.07
N HIS A 73 -0.20 -7.36 13.34
CA HIS A 73 -0.93 -6.40 14.17
C HIS A 73 0.01 -5.27 14.62
N ILE A 74 -0.58 -4.17 15.11
CA ILE A 74 0.24 -3.09 15.65
C ILE A 74 0.87 -3.49 16.99
N GLY A 75 0.15 -4.29 17.78
CA GLY A 75 0.56 -4.64 19.16
C GLY A 75 0.63 -3.42 20.09
N ASN A 76 0.88 -3.66 21.34
CA ASN A 76 1.10 -2.64 22.37
C ASN A 76 0.01 -1.56 22.54
N THR A 77 -0.97 -1.48 21.68
CA THR A 77 -2.12 -0.57 21.79
C THR A 77 -3.34 -1.12 21.07
N ASN A 78 -4.51 -0.90 21.65
CA ASN A 78 -5.79 -1.16 21.01
C ASN A 78 -6.45 0.15 20.47
N SER A 79 -5.75 1.28 20.56
CA SER A 79 -6.19 2.54 19.96
C SER A 79 -6.17 2.44 18.44
N ASP A 80 -7.01 3.23 17.78
CA ASP A 80 -7.00 3.35 16.33
C ASP A 80 -5.87 4.27 15.90
N VAL A 81 -4.84 3.71 15.26
CA VAL A 81 -3.65 4.44 14.79
C VAL A 81 -3.55 4.46 13.28
N SER A 82 -3.11 5.59 12.72
CA SER A 82 -2.96 5.77 11.28
C SER A 82 -1.60 5.29 10.76
N ALA A 83 -1.52 5.06 9.45
CA ALA A 83 -0.25 4.78 8.79
C ALA A 83 0.78 5.90 9.03
N ALA A 84 0.33 7.17 9.11
CA ALA A 84 1.19 8.31 9.42
C ALA A 84 1.77 8.22 10.83
N GLN A 85 0.98 7.84 11.83
CA GLN A 85 1.47 7.64 13.20
C GLN A 85 2.49 6.49 13.28
N VAL A 86 2.20 5.37 12.62
CA VAL A 86 3.15 4.23 12.54
C VAL A 86 4.43 4.64 11.81
N HIS A 87 4.32 5.48 10.77
CA HIS A 87 5.46 6.02 10.05
C HIS A 87 6.38 6.85 10.97
N GLU A 88 5.81 7.75 11.76
CA GLU A 88 6.55 8.54 12.75
C GLU A 88 7.25 7.67 13.79
N TRP A 89 6.57 6.62 14.30
CA TRP A 89 7.19 5.68 15.24
C TRP A 89 8.38 4.97 14.64
N HIS A 90 8.28 4.54 13.37
CA HIS A 90 9.36 3.86 12.68
C HIS A 90 10.53 4.80 12.34
N LEU A 91 10.25 6.06 11.98
CA LEU A 91 11.29 7.10 11.82
C LEU A 91 12.03 7.35 13.13
N ASN A 92 11.31 7.45 14.26
CA ASN A 92 11.90 7.63 15.59
C ASN A 92 12.76 6.43 16.03
N ASN A 93 12.52 5.23 15.49
CA ASN A 93 13.36 4.06 15.65
C ASN A 93 14.57 4.03 14.69
N GLY A 94 14.78 5.08 13.89
CA GLY A 94 15.88 5.17 12.93
C GLY A 94 15.65 4.42 11.62
N TRP A 95 14.40 4.02 11.32
CA TRP A 95 14.06 3.35 10.06
C TRP A 95 13.74 4.39 8.98
N SER A 96 13.72 3.94 7.73
CA SER A 96 13.42 4.81 6.57
C SER A 96 11.94 5.26 6.49
N GLY A 97 11.14 4.93 7.50
CA GLY A 97 9.70 5.17 7.58
C GLY A 97 8.93 3.87 7.83
N ILE A 98 7.59 3.92 7.68
CA ILE A 98 6.73 2.76 7.95
C ILE A 98 7.21 1.51 7.20
N GLY A 99 7.28 0.38 7.91
CA GLY A 99 7.72 -0.90 7.34
C GLY A 99 6.64 -1.66 6.57
N TYR A 100 5.38 -1.38 6.85
CA TYR A 100 4.23 -2.05 6.22
C TYR A 100 3.82 -1.38 4.92
N HIS A 101 3.28 -2.16 3.97
CA HIS A 101 2.77 -1.64 2.70
C HIS A 101 1.34 -1.11 2.83
N PHE A 102 0.58 -1.67 3.76
CA PHE A 102 -0.79 -1.24 4.06
C PHE A 102 -1.06 -1.28 5.56
N VAL A 103 -1.91 -0.37 5.99
CA VAL A 103 -2.46 -0.32 7.35
C VAL A 103 -3.98 -0.36 7.25
N ILE A 104 -4.62 -1.27 7.97
CA ILE A 104 -6.08 -1.38 8.05
C ILE A 104 -6.53 -0.86 9.41
N ARG A 105 -7.24 0.27 9.37
CA ARG A 105 -7.79 0.96 10.54
C ARG A 105 -8.92 0.16 11.19
N LYS A 106 -9.33 0.52 12.39
CA LYS A 106 -10.42 -0.18 13.10
C LYS A 106 -11.77 -0.11 12.41
N ASP A 107 -12.02 0.94 11.64
CA ASP A 107 -13.22 1.12 10.82
C ASP A 107 -13.15 0.39 9.45
N GLY A 108 -12.04 -0.29 9.18
CA GLY A 108 -11.79 -0.96 7.91
C GLY A 108 -11.13 -0.07 6.85
N THR A 109 -10.88 1.21 7.10
CA THR A 109 -10.15 2.06 6.14
C THR A 109 -8.78 1.47 5.86
N ILE A 110 -8.47 1.25 4.57
CA ILE A 110 -7.16 0.79 4.10
C ILE A 110 -6.32 2.02 3.79
N GLU A 111 -5.23 2.22 4.51
CA GLU A 111 -4.27 3.30 4.27
C GLU A 111 -3.01 2.78 3.58
N ARG A 112 -2.48 3.56 2.62
CA ARG A 112 -1.20 3.28 1.97
C ARG A 112 -0.08 3.50 2.99
N GLY A 113 0.83 2.53 3.09
CA GLY A 113 2.09 2.67 3.80
C GLY A 113 3.24 2.82 2.81
N ARG A 114 4.15 1.84 2.81
CA ARG A 114 5.29 1.78 1.88
C ARG A 114 4.81 1.48 0.45
N PRO A 115 5.43 2.06 -0.60
CA PRO A 115 5.06 1.74 -1.97
C PRO A 115 5.17 0.24 -2.28
N MET A 116 4.22 -0.28 -3.08
CA MET A 116 4.07 -1.72 -3.33
C MET A 116 5.27 -2.40 -3.99
N ASN A 117 6.07 -1.66 -4.74
CA ASN A 117 7.26 -2.18 -5.43
C ASN A 117 8.53 -2.12 -4.58
N MET A 118 8.46 -1.55 -3.38
CA MET A 118 9.61 -1.44 -2.47
C MET A 118 9.66 -2.60 -1.47
N GLU A 119 10.86 -2.93 -1.00
CA GLU A 119 11.02 -3.86 0.12
C GLU A 119 10.40 -3.27 1.38
N GLY A 120 9.72 -4.10 2.15
CA GLY A 120 9.21 -3.73 3.46
C GLY A 120 10.33 -3.57 4.51
N ALA A 121 9.93 -3.21 5.73
CA ALA A 121 10.72 -3.36 6.94
C ALA A 121 9.79 -3.93 8.03
N HIS A 122 9.18 -5.08 7.76
CA HIS A 122 8.14 -5.67 8.58
C HIS A 122 8.43 -7.14 8.99
N CYS A 123 9.30 -7.83 8.23
CA CYS A 123 9.63 -9.22 8.52
C CYS A 123 11.12 -9.47 8.20
N TYR A 124 11.94 -9.57 9.24
CA TYR A 124 13.38 -9.72 9.10
C TYR A 124 13.75 -10.91 8.21
N GLN A 125 14.67 -10.72 7.26
CA GLN A 125 15.11 -11.65 6.21
C GLN A 125 14.06 -12.04 5.17
N HIS A 126 12.82 -11.52 5.24
CA HIS A 126 11.74 -11.86 4.32
C HIS A 126 11.14 -10.65 3.59
N ASN A 127 11.67 -9.43 3.82
CA ASN A 127 11.13 -8.20 3.20
C ASN A 127 11.25 -8.21 1.67
N TRP A 128 12.28 -8.84 1.12
CA TRP A 128 12.61 -8.86 -0.30
C TRP A 128 11.59 -9.60 -1.19
N HIS A 129 10.72 -10.43 -0.60
CA HIS A 129 9.72 -11.21 -1.34
C HIS A 129 8.29 -11.14 -0.78
N THR A 130 8.05 -10.25 0.20
CA THR A 130 6.75 -10.22 0.89
C THR A 130 6.10 -8.85 0.89
N VAL A 131 4.76 -8.83 0.93
CA VAL A 131 3.95 -7.64 1.23
C VAL A 131 3.46 -7.74 2.67
N GLY A 132 3.74 -6.71 3.48
CA GLY A 132 3.25 -6.63 4.86
C GLY A 132 1.97 -5.81 4.97
N ILE A 133 0.94 -6.38 5.58
CA ILE A 133 -0.31 -5.74 5.95
C ILE A 133 -0.39 -5.66 7.47
N ASN A 134 -0.50 -4.45 8.01
CA ASN A 134 -0.76 -4.24 9.42
C ASN A 134 -2.27 -4.03 9.65
N ILE A 135 -2.87 -4.81 10.54
CA ILE A 135 -4.23 -4.62 11.04
C ILE A 135 -4.12 -3.97 12.42
N VAL A 136 -4.75 -2.80 12.58
CA VAL A 136 -4.60 -1.99 13.80
C VAL A 136 -5.33 -2.61 14.99
N GLY A 137 -4.57 -2.97 16.02
CA GLY A 137 -5.11 -3.52 17.25
C GLY A 137 -4.08 -4.35 18.03
N GLU A 138 -4.42 -4.71 19.26
CA GLU A 138 -3.68 -5.62 20.11
C GLU A 138 -4.43 -6.97 20.18
N PHE A 139 -4.14 -7.84 19.22
CA PHE A 139 -4.90 -9.08 19.01
C PHE A 139 -4.40 -10.28 19.85
N SER A 140 -3.49 -10.05 20.78
CA SER A 140 -3.26 -11.00 21.87
C SER A 140 -4.36 -10.90 22.95
N GLN A 141 -5.08 -9.75 23.01
CA GLN A 141 -6.08 -9.45 24.02
C GLN A 141 -7.47 -9.13 23.44
N HIS A 142 -7.54 -8.67 22.21
CA HIS A 142 -8.77 -8.19 21.55
C HIS A 142 -9.00 -8.90 20.22
N GLU A 143 -10.26 -8.94 19.79
CA GLU A 143 -10.63 -9.42 18.46
C GLU A 143 -10.49 -8.33 17.38
N PRO A 144 -10.10 -8.67 16.14
CA PRO A 144 -10.25 -7.75 15.04
C PRO A 144 -11.72 -7.45 14.78
N THR A 145 -12.02 -6.22 14.36
CA THR A 145 -13.39 -5.86 13.99
C THR A 145 -13.81 -6.57 12.68
N GLU A 146 -15.12 -6.71 12.48
CA GLU A 146 -15.62 -7.30 11.24
C GLU A 146 -15.25 -6.44 10.01
N ALA A 147 -15.26 -5.10 10.16
CA ALA A 147 -14.80 -4.18 9.13
C ALA A 147 -13.32 -4.41 8.75
N GLN A 148 -12.46 -4.68 9.73
CA GLN A 148 -11.06 -5.03 9.48
C GLN A 148 -10.91 -6.34 8.73
N MET A 149 -11.67 -7.37 9.11
CA MET A 149 -11.63 -8.68 8.45
C MET A 149 -12.11 -8.59 6.99
N GLU A 150 -13.18 -7.84 6.73
CA GLU A 150 -13.71 -7.64 5.38
C GLU A 150 -12.73 -6.85 4.50
N SER A 151 -12.20 -5.74 5.01
CA SER A 151 -11.20 -4.94 4.29
C SER A 151 -9.90 -5.71 4.04
N ALA A 152 -9.46 -6.52 5.01
CA ALA A 152 -8.29 -7.37 4.84
C ALA A 152 -8.51 -8.42 3.74
N ALA A 153 -9.68 -9.05 3.70
CA ALA A 153 -10.02 -10.02 2.65
C ALA A 153 -10.05 -9.35 1.26
N THR A 154 -10.65 -8.18 1.16
CA THR A 154 -10.71 -7.36 -0.07
C THR A 154 -9.31 -6.99 -0.56
N LEU A 155 -8.46 -6.45 0.32
CA LEU A 155 -7.09 -6.09 0.00
C LEU A 155 -6.27 -7.31 -0.43
N MET A 156 -6.36 -8.43 0.31
CA MET A 156 -5.62 -9.65 -0.02
C MET A 156 -6.07 -10.26 -1.34
N ALA A 157 -7.36 -10.23 -1.67
CA ALA A 157 -7.86 -10.69 -2.96
C ALA A 157 -7.30 -9.84 -4.11
N ALA A 158 -7.28 -8.51 -3.95
CA ALA A 158 -6.69 -7.58 -4.92
C ALA A 158 -5.18 -7.81 -5.08
N LEU A 159 -4.44 -7.96 -3.99
CA LEU A 159 -3.00 -8.27 -4.02
C LEU A 159 -2.71 -9.64 -4.65
N CYS A 160 -3.51 -10.64 -4.36
CA CYS A 160 -3.39 -11.96 -4.99
C CYS A 160 -3.60 -11.87 -6.50
N ARG A 161 -4.60 -11.12 -6.99
CA ARG A 161 -4.78 -10.86 -8.43
C ARG A 161 -3.57 -10.14 -9.03
N TYR A 162 -3.12 -9.07 -8.40
CA TYR A 162 -2.02 -8.24 -8.88
C TYR A 162 -0.70 -9.02 -8.99
N TYR A 163 -0.35 -9.81 -7.95
CA TYR A 163 0.88 -10.62 -7.93
C TYR A 163 0.73 -12.02 -8.50
N ARG A 164 -0.47 -12.39 -9.02
CA ARG A 164 -0.78 -13.73 -9.55
C ARG A 164 -0.57 -14.84 -8.52
N LEU A 165 -0.96 -14.58 -7.29
CA LEU A 165 -0.93 -15.54 -6.19
C LEU A 165 -2.28 -16.24 -6.05
N THR A 166 -2.28 -17.50 -5.63
CA THR A 166 -3.51 -18.19 -5.23
C THR A 166 -3.75 -17.99 -3.74
N PRO A 167 -4.93 -17.45 -3.33
CA PRO A 167 -5.24 -17.30 -1.91
C PRO A 167 -5.20 -18.63 -1.16
N SER A 168 -4.31 -18.73 -0.20
CA SER A 168 -4.13 -19.95 0.62
C SER A 168 -3.30 -19.64 1.87
N ARG A 169 -3.29 -20.58 2.83
CA ARG A 169 -2.38 -20.51 3.98
C ARG A 169 -0.90 -20.71 3.59
N LYS A 170 -0.59 -20.99 2.33
CA LYS A 170 0.79 -20.99 1.83
C LYS A 170 1.25 -19.59 1.40
N THR A 171 0.32 -18.75 0.93
CA THR A 171 0.57 -17.42 0.39
C THR A 171 0.17 -16.29 1.34
N ILE A 172 -0.74 -16.54 2.29
CA ILE A 172 -1.17 -15.59 3.31
C ILE A 172 -0.82 -16.18 4.68
N LYS A 173 0.10 -15.51 5.38
CA LYS A 173 0.72 -16.01 6.61
C LYS A 173 0.74 -14.94 7.70
N GLY A 174 0.85 -15.38 8.95
CA GLY A 174 1.13 -14.49 10.08
C GLY A 174 2.63 -14.29 10.27
N HIS A 175 3.03 -13.16 10.83
CA HIS A 175 4.44 -12.83 11.07
C HIS A 175 5.17 -13.91 11.89
N ARG A 176 4.52 -14.51 12.89
CA ARG A 176 5.09 -15.56 13.74
C ARG A 176 5.48 -16.85 13.00
N GLU A 177 5.06 -17.01 11.75
CA GLU A 177 5.46 -18.16 10.92
C GLU A 177 6.87 -17.98 10.31
N PHE A 178 7.46 -16.79 10.46
CA PHE A 178 8.77 -16.44 9.92
C PHE A 178 9.78 -16.05 11.00
N ASN A 179 9.35 -15.29 11.99
CA ASN A 179 10.22 -14.78 13.04
C ASN A 179 9.65 -15.15 14.43
N ALA A 180 10.53 -15.22 15.43
CA ALA A 180 10.14 -15.46 16.83
C ALA A 180 9.41 -14.22 17.39
N THR A 181 8.09 -14.16 17.26
CA THR A 181 7.21 -13.08 17.69
C THR A 181 5.81 -13.59 17.95
N GLU A 182 5.04 -12.90 18.78
CA GLU A 182 3.61 -13.19 18.99
C GLU A 182 2.71 -12.57 17.91
N CYS A 183 3.26 -11.67 17.09
CA CYS A 183 2.53 -11.04 15.99
C CYS A 183 2.00 -12.11 15.00
N PRO A 184 0.73 -12.02 14.57
CA PRO A 184 -0.23 -10.92 14.68
C PRO A 184 -1.17 -10.99 15.92
N GLY A 185 -0.82 -11.66 17.00
CA GLY A 185 -1.67 -11.94 18.14
C GLY A 185 -2.56 -13.15 17.91
N ASP A 186 -2.86 -13.91 18.98
CA ASP A 186 -3.56 -15.19 18.87
C ASP A 186 -4.95 -15.06 18.26
N ASN A 187 -5.71 -14.06 18.66
CA ASN A 187 -7.08 -13.87 18.18
C ASN A 187 -7.13 -13.64 16.66
N LEU A 188 -6.20 -12.88 16.09
CA LEU A 188 -6.11 -12.72 14.63
C LEU A 188 -5.45 -13.95 13.98
N TYR A 189 -4.41 -14.52 14.59
CA TYR A 189 -3.69 -15.64 14.00
C TYR A 189 -4.57 -16.86 13.78
N TYR A 190 -5.40 -17.23 14.75
CA TYR A 190 -6.32 -18.37 14.62
C TYR A 190 -7.45 -18.11 13.62
N ARG A 191 -7.75 -16.84 13.29
CA ARG A 191 -8.70 -16.44 12.25
C ARG A 191 -8.09 -16.32 10.84
N LEU A 192 -6.80 -16.56 10.65
CA LEU A 192 -6.18 -16.47 9.32
C LEU A 192 -6.76 -17.46 8.31
N THR A 193 -7.25 -18.62 8.75
CA THR A 193 -7.94 -19.56 7.84
C THR A 193 -9.26 -18.98 7.36
N GLU A 194 -10.06 -18.43 8.26
CA GLU A 194 -11.28 -17.70 7.92
C GLU A 194 -11.00 -16.54 6.96
N LEU A 195 -9.94 -15.77 7.24
CA LEU A 195 -9.55 -14.64 6.40
C LEU A 195 -9.15 -15.10 4.98
N VAL A 196 -8.43 -16.22 4.86
CA VAL A 196 -8.12 -16.83 3.56
C VAL A 196 -9.39 -17.26 2.83
N ASP A 197 -10.36 -17.83 3.52
CA ASP A 197 -11.61 -18.29 2.88
C ASP A 197 -12.46 -17.09 2.41
N ARG A 198 -12.55 -16.01 3.17
CA ARG A 198 -13.14 -14.74 2.73
C ARG A 198 -12.39 -14.16 1.51
N THR A 199 -11.06 -14.21 1.54
CA THR A 199 -10.21 -13.78 0.41
C THR A 199 -10.51 -14.57 -0.86
N LYS A 200 -10.69 -15.89 -0.78
CA LYS A 200 -11.08 -16.74 -1.93
C LYS A 200 -12.44 -16.36 -2.50
N GLN A 201 -13.42 -16.04 -1.64
CA GLN A 201 -14.77 -15.63 -2.09
C GLN A 201 -14.70 -14.32 -2.90
N GLN A 202 -13.82 -13.40 -2.53
CA GLN A 202 -13.64 -12.13 -3.24
C GLN A 202 -12.65 -12.23 -4.42
N PHE A 203 -11.86 -13.29 -4.49
CA PHE A 203 -10.88 -13.51 -5.56
C PHE A 203 -11.53 -14.06 -6.84
N MET A 204 -12.63 -14.81 -6.73
CA MET A 204 -13.41 -15.34 -7.86
C MET A 204 -14.10 -14.24 -8.64
#